data_b5e66b4343d15edfd8c7ffadf78b81a3
#
_entry.id   b5e66b4343d15edfd8c7ffadf78b81a3
#
_cell.length_a   1.000
_cell.length_b   1.000
_cell.length_c   1.000
_cell.angle_alpha   90.00
_cell.angle_beta   90.00
_cell.angle_gamma   90.00
#
_symmetry.space_group_name_H-M   'P 1'
#
loop_
_entity.id
_entity.type
_entity.pdbx_description
1 polymer ?
#
loop_
_entity_poly.entity_id
_entity_poly.type
_entity_poly.pdbx_seq_one_letter_code
_entity_poly.pdbx_strand_id
1 'polypeptide(L)'
;LVDFGFRVLLNLTADFSGVDRPKKTPEETETLIKLLKIFASGATLAHSTRDRDEVKQEIKIALKEFEERFLGPSIKRRESLIKKNQEDELPKDILTALLVNQETLKLPYDVLMREIAFYLLAGAQTSIHSLVHTFHEITIWTEKNPDKKNCIYDPIFIQKSAHESTRLHPSSPVAWRKPTCPVQLPNNKEAKEGDKIIVDLYTCNRDEEMFGEDAKQFNPFRKAPSGQNTYGLSFGLGMHSCIGRNLAAGVVPKEDTNPEDHHYGTVTLILKKLFENKAKPNPDDPPKMDEKTKRPNWGYYPIFFDR
;
A
#
# COMPACT_ATOMS: atom_id res chain seq x y z
N LEU A 1 -6.69 3.54 -14.50
CA LEU A 1 -5.52 3.64 -13.60
C LEU A 1 -5.57 2.58 -12.49
N VAL A 2 -6.72 2.33 -11.87
CA VAL A 2 -6.88 1.31 -10.81
C VAL A 2 -6.45 -0.07 -11.32
N ASP A 3 -6.95 -0.49 -12.47
CA ASP A 3 -6.64 -1.80 -13.05
C ASP A 3 -5.17 -1.91 -13.49
N PHE A 4 -4.63 -0.85 -14.08
CA PHE A 4 -3.19 -0.73 -14.37
C PHE A 4 -2.35 -0.88 -13.09
N GLY A 5 -2.74 -0.19 -12.01
CA GLY A 5 -2.08 -0.29 -10.70
C GLY A 5 -2.07 -1.72 -10.17
N PHE A 6 -3.20 -2.44 -10.28
CA PHE A 6 -3.26 -3.86 -9.90
C PHE A 6 -2.25 -4.70 -10.67
N ARG A 7 -2.16 -4.54 -11.99
CA ARG A 7 -1.22 -5.34 -12.82
C ARG A 7 0.24 -5.07 -12.48
N VAL A 8 0.62 -3.81 -12.31
CA VAL A 8 2.02 -3.42 -12.05
C VAL A 8 2.41 -3.75 -10.61
N LEU A 9 1.65 -3.26 -9.63
CA LEU A 9 2.02 -3.38 -8.22
C LEU A 9 1.86 -4.80 -7.68
N LEU A 10 0.88 -5.57 -8.17
CA LEU A 10 0.75 -6.97 -7.81
C LEU A 10 1.96 -7.78 -8.28
N ASN A 11 2.40 -7.58 -9.52
CA ASN A 11 3.56 -8.30 -10.04
C ASN A 11 4.82 -7.99 -9.21
N LEU A 12 5.03 -6.71 -8.89
CA LEU A 12 6.14 -6.29 -8.05
C LEU A 12 6.09 -6.91 -6.65
N THR A 13 4.92 -6.86 -6.01
CA THR A 13 4.76 -7.42 -4.66
C THR A 13 4.80 -8.94 -4.64
N ALA A 14 4.38 -9.61 -5.69
CA ALA A 14 4.54 -11.05 -5.83
C ALA A 14 6.03 -11.45 -5.86
N ASP A 15 6.85 -10.71 -6.61
CA ASP A 15 8.29 -10.94 -6.64
C ASP A 15 8.93 -10.72 -5.26
N PHE A 16 8.59 -9.64 -4.56
CA PHE A 16 9.09 -9.39 -3.19
C PHE A 16 8.60 -10.39 -2.16
N SER A 17 7.35 -10.84 -2.28
CA SER A 17 6.77 -11.80 -1.33
C SER A 17 7.26 -13.23 -1.57
N GLY A 18 7.83 -13.52 -2.73
CA GLY A 18 8.25 -14.87 -3.12
C GLY A 18 7.14 -15.72 -3.72
N VAL A 19 6.12 -15.07 -4.29
CA VAL A 19 5.01 -15.74 -4.98
C VAL A 19 5.36 -15.92 -6.45
N ASP A 20 5.81 -17.10 -6.81
CA ASP A 20 6.21 -17.42 -8.18
C ASP A 20 4.99 -17.45 -9.11
N ARG A 21 5.20 -16.98 -10.32
CA ARG A 21 4.26 -17.05 -11.45
C ARG A 21 4.92 -17.82 -12.57
N PRO A 22 4.90 -19.16 -12.51
CA PRO A 22 5.74 -20.01 -13.39
C PRO A 22 5.41 -19.87 -14.87
N LYS A 23 4.15 -19.58 -15.21
CA LYS A 23 3.71 -19.42 -16.60
C LYS A 23 3.81 -18.01 -17.11
N LYS A 24 3.76 -17.01 -16.23
CA LYS A 24 3.73 -15.55 -16.54
C LYS A 24 2.70 -15.18 -17.61
N THR A 25 1.58 -15.91 -17.64
CA THR A 25 0.49 -15.65 -18.58
C THR A 25 -0.48 -14.58 -18.06
N PRO A 26 -1.25 -13.92 -18.95
CA PRO A 26 -2.31 -13.01 -18.54
C PRO A 26 -3.31 -13.65 -17.58
N GLU A 27 -3.70 -14.93 -17.81
CA GLU A 27 -4.66 -15.66 -16.99
C GLU A 27 -4.13 -15.92 -15.58
N GLU A 28 -2.84 -16.20 -15.44
CA GLU A 28 -2.20 -16.37 -14.13
C GLU A 28 -2.19 -15.05 -13.34
N THR A 29 -1.89 -13.94 -14.01
CA THR A 29 -1.96 -12.60 -13.42
C THR A 29 -3.39 -12.24 -13.01
N GLU A 30 -4.39 -12.48 -13.87
CA GLU A 30 -5.81 -12.22 -13.54
C GLU A 30 -6.28 -13.04 -12.35
N THR A 31 -5.86 -14.31 -12.26
CA THR A 31 -6.18 -15.15 -11.10
C THR A 31 -5.62 -14.56 -9.84
N LEU A 32 -4.35 -14.14 -9.86
CA LEU A 32 -3.70 -13.56 -8.68
C LEU A 32 -4.34 -12.22 -8.29
N ILE A 33 -4.75 -11.39 -9.25
CA ILE A 33 -5.52 -10.16 -9.02
C ILE A 33 -6.85 -10.47 -8.32
N LYS A 34 -7.57 -11.50 -8.79
CA LYS A 34 -8.83 -11.93 -8.18
C LYS A 34 -8.63 -12.36 -6.72
N LEU A 35 -7.62 -13.19 -6.45
CA LEU A 35 -7.29 -13.63 -5.10
C LEU A 35 -6.91 -12.44 -4.21
N LEU A 36 -6.10 -11.51 -4.71
CA LEU A 36 -5.72 -10.29 -3.98
C LEU A 36 -6.95 -9.47 -3.58
N LYS A 37 -7.91 -9.27 -4.49
CA LYS A 37 -9.15 -8.53 -4.20
C LYS A 37 -9.98 -9.21 -3.11
N ILE A 38 -10.02 -10.53 -3.08
CA ILE A 38 -10.70 -11.30 -2.03
C ILE A 38 -9.96 -11.14 -0.69
N PHE A 39 -8.62 -11.26 -0.68
CA PHE A 39 -7.81 -11.04 0.52
C PHE A 39 -7.99 -9.61 1.07
N ALA A 40 -8.05 -8.61 0.18
CA ALA A 40 -8.30 -7.21 0.56
C ALA A 40 -9.66 -7.04 1.26
N SER A 41 -10.70 -7.71 0.77
CA SER A 41 -12.03 -7.69 1.41
C SER A 41 -11.96 -8.26 2.84
N GLY A 42 -11.14 -9.29 3.06
CA GLY A 42 -10.92 -9.88 4.39
C GLY A 42 -10.14 -8.97 5.34
N ALA A 43 -9.04 -8.42 4.88
CA ALA A 43 -8.22 -7.51 5.68
C ALA A 43 -8.98 -6.22 6.07
N THR A 44 -9.97 -5.84 5.28
CA THR A 44 -10.80 -4.64 5.51
C THR A 44 -12.24 -4.96 5.91
N LEU A 45 -12.50 -6.14 6.44
CA LEU A 45 -13.83 -6.63 6.80
C LEU A 45 -14.63 -5.67 7.72
N ALA A 46 -13.93 -4.93 8.58
CA ALA A 46 -14.56 -3.91 9.44
C ALA A 46 -15.19 -2.74 8.66
N HIS A 47 -14.74 -2.51 7.42
CA HIS A 47 -15.21 -1.44 6.53
C HIS A 47 -16.06 -1.97 5.37
N SER A 48 -16.27 -3.30 5.28
CA SER A 48 -17.07 -3.93 4.23
C SER A 48 -18.54 -3.52 4.32
N THR A 49 -19.18 -3.33 3.18
CA THR A 49 -20.63 -3.19 3.04
C THR A 49 -21.32 -4.53 2.76
N ARG A 50 -20.54 -5.60 2.55
CA ARG A 50 -20.98 -6.95 2.26
C ARG A 50 -21.23 -7.76 3.53
N ASP A 51 -21.97 -8.87 3.41
CA ASP A 51 -22.11 -9.83 4.51
C ASP A 51 -20.76 -10.40 4.94
N ARG A 52 -20.50 -10.41 6.25
CA ARG A 52 -19.20 -10.76 6.81
C ARG A 52 -18.89 -12.25 6.72
N ASP A 53 -19.91 -13.10 6.81
CA ASP A 53 -19.70 -14.56 6.81
C ASP A 53 -19.51 -15.06 5.37
N GLU A 54 -20.19 -14.44 4.40
CA GLU A 54 -19.91 -14.69 2.97
C GLU A 54 -18.45 -14.33 2.63
N VAL A 55 -18.00 -13.14 3.04
CA VAL A 55 -16.60 -12.71 2.81
C VAL A 55 -15.60 -13.67 3.45
N LYS A 56 -15.85 -14.13 4.68
CA LYS A 56 -14.99 -15.13 5.34
C LYS A 56 -14.92 -16.46 4.59
N GLN A 57 -16.04 -16.93 4.03
CA GLN A 57 -16.05 -18.16 3.22
C GLN A 57 -15.28 -17.99 1.90
N GLU A 58 -15.48 -16.87 1.22
CA GLU A 58 -14.71 -16.55 0.01
C GLU A 58 -13.20 -16.55 0.28
N ILE A 59 -12.76 -15.99 1.43
CA ILE A 59 -11.35 -15.98 1.83
C ILE A 59 -10.80 -17.37 2.03
N LYS A 60 -11.56 -18.26 2.70
CA LYS A 60 -11.12 -19.65 2.91
C LYS A 60 -10.89 -20.38 1.59
N ILE A 61 -11.81 -20.21 0.64
CA ILE A 61 -11.71 -20.79 -0.71
C ILE A 61 -10.50 -20.18 -1.45
N ALA A 62 -10.36 -18.87 -1.39
CA ALA A 62 -9.26 -18.15 -2.04
C ALA A 62 -7.89 -18.51 -1.48
N LEU A 63 -7.76 -18.72 -0.16
CA LEU A 63 -6.50 -19.17 0.46
C LEU A 63 -6.12 -20.56 -0.03
N LYS A 64 -7.08 -21.47 -0.16
CA LYS A 64 -6.83 -22.81 -0.70
C LYS A 64 -6.37 -22.75 -2.16
N GLU A 65 -7.04 -21.96 -3.01
CA GLU A 65 -6.63 -21.77 -4.42
C GLU A 65 -5.24 -21.12 -4.50
N PHE A 66 -4.94 -20.14 -3.62
CA PHE A 66 -3.64 -19.50 -3.54
C PHE A 66 -2.53 -20.49 -3.17
N GLU A 67 -2.78 -21.34 -2.16
CA GLU A 67 -1.87 -22.40 -1.75
C GLU A 67 -1.57 -23.37 -2.89
N GLU A 68 -2.60 -23.90 -3.51
CA GLU A 68 -2.48 -24.94 -4.56
C GLU A 68 -1.76 -24.42 -5.81
N ARG A 69 -2.07 -23.19 -6.24
CA ARG A 69 -1.61 -22.66 -7.53
C ARG A 69 -0.33 -21.86 -7.46
N PHE A 70 -0.05 -21.20 -6.34
CA PHE A 70 1.04 -20.24 -6.22
C PHE A 70 2.01 -20.55 -5.08
N LEU A 71 1.53 -20.57 -3.83
CA LEU A 71 2.40 -20.68 -2.67
C LEU A 71 3.08 -22.04 -2.56
N GLY A 72 2.33 -23.13 -2.71
CA GLY A 72 2.88 -24.50 -2.62
C GLY A 72 3.99 -24.76 -3.66
N PRO A 73 3.79 -24.44 -4.95
CA PRO A 73 4.86 -24.48 -5.95
C PRO A 73 6.06 -23.61 -5.61
N SER A 74 5.83 -22.38 -5.09
CA SER A 74 6.88 -21.44 -4.70
C SER A 74 7.74 -21.97 -3.53
N ILE A 75 7.11 -22.59 -2.53
CA ILE A 75 7.79 -23.26 -1.41
C ILE A 75 8.63 -24.43 -1.92
N LYS A 76 8.02 -25.34 -2.68
CA LYS A 76 8.70 -26.54 -3.20
C LYS A 76 9.95 -26.19 -4.01
N ARG A 77 9.90 -25.14 -4.82
CA ARG A 77 11.05 -24.66 -5.59
C ARG A 77 12.20 -24.24 -4.65
N ARG A 78 11.91 -23.41 -3.65
CA ARG A 78 12.92 -22.91 -2.70
C ARG A 78 13.49 -24.01 -1.82
N GLU A 79 12.65 -24.89 -1.28
CA GLU A 79 13.10 -26.05 -0.53
C GLU A 79 14.02 -26.98 -1.34
N SER A 80 13.73 -27.15 -2.64
CA SER A 80 14.59 -27.93 -3.51
C SER A 80 15.98 -27.30 -3.68
N LEU A 81 16.07 -25.96 -3.81
CA LEU A 81 17.34 -25.23 -3.89
C LEU A 81 18.11 -25.30 -2.59
N ILE A 82 17.45 -25.11 -1.45
CA ILE A 82 18.05 -25.24 -0.11
C ILE A 82 18.63 -26.64 0.08
N LYS A 83 17.86 -27.69 -0.20
CA LYS A 83 18.32 -29.10 -0.08
C LYS A 83 19.53 -29.45 -0.96
N LYS A 84 19.68 -28.76 -2.08
CA LYS A 84 20.80 -28.96 -3.02
C LYS A 84 22.02 -28.09 -2.69
N ASN A 85 21.98 -27.30 -1.62
CA ASN A 85 22.97 -26.29 -1.27
C ASN A 85 23.26 -25.28 -2.41
N GLN A 86 22.23 -24.93 -3.17
CA GLN A 86 22.29 -23.96 -4.27
C GLN A 86 21.89 -22.57 -3.77
N GLU A 87 22.58 -22.05 -2.76
CA GLU A 87 22.23 -20.78 -2.10
C GLU A 87 22.30 -19.58 -3.03
N ASP A 88 23.23 -19.58 -3.98
CA ASP A 88 23.38 -18.49 -4.97
C ASP A 88 22.20 -18.40 -5.93
N GLU A 89 21.43 -19.46 -6.11
CA GLU A 89 20.24 -19.52 -6.96
C GLU A 89 18.95 -19.16 -6.20
N LEU A 90 19.00 -18.98 -4.89
CA LEU A 90 17.84 -18.63 -4.07
C LEU A 90 17.37 -17.22 -4.39
N PRO A 91 16.08 -17.02 -4.67
CA PRO A 91 15.52 -15.67 -4.84
C PRO A 91 15.69 -14.84 -3.56
N LYS A 92 15.96 -13.55 -3.71
CA LYS A 92 16.06 -12.61 -2.58
C LYS A 92 14.69 -12.03 -2.27
N ASP A 93 13.84 -12.82 -1.65
CA ASP A 93 12.47 -12.48 -1.31
C ASP A 93 12.09 -12.91 0.11
N ILE A 94 10.89 -12.50 0.57
CA ILE A 94 10.41 -12.74 1.94
C ILE A 94 10.22 -14.24 2.18
N LEU A 95 9.62 -14.97 1.24
CA LEU A 95 9.39 -16.42 1.40
C LEU A 95 10.71 -17.17 1.58
N THR A 96 11.72 -16.85 0.76
CA THR A 96 13.07 -17.41 0.92
C THR A 96 13.65 -17.12 2.30
N ALA A 97 13.56 -15.87 2.76
CA ALA A 97 14.06 -15.47 4.07
C ALA A 97 13.35 -16.24 5.21
N LEU A 98 12.05 -16.47 5.12
CA LEU A 98 11.30 -17.23 6.11
C LEU A 98 11.66 -18.72 6.09
N LEU A 99 11.83 -19.31 4.90
CA LEU A 99 12.16 -20.75 4.77
C LEU A 99 13.60 -21.05 5.25
N VAL A 100 14.57 -20.21 4.90
CA VAL A 100 15.96 -20.37 5.37
C VAL A 100 16.07 -20.28 6.89
N ASN A 101 15.25 -19.44 7.52
CA ASN A 101 15.23 -19.26 8.99
C ASN A 101 14.17 -20.10 9.70
N GLN A 102 13.56 -21.10 9.04
CA GLN A 102 12.44 -21.86 9.58
C GLN A 102 12.78 -22.61 10.88
N GLU A 103 14.00 -23.12 11.01
CA GLU A 103 14.44 -23.82 12.25
C GLU A 103 14.44 -22.88 13.47
N THR A 104 14.77 -21.62 13.28
CA THR A 104 14.75 -20.59 14.34
C THR A 104 13.35 -20.05 14.56
N LEU A 105 12.63 -19.74 13.49
CA LEU A 105 11.30 -19.10 13.54
C LEU A 105 10.21 -20.07 13.97
N LYS A 106 10.34 -21.37 13.61
CA LYS A 106 9.35 -22.42 13.88
C LYS A 106 7.92 -22.02 13.52
N LEU A 107 7.76 -21.35 12.38
CA LEU A 107 6.46 -20.88 11.91
C LEU A 107 5.57 -22.06 11.51
N PRO A 108 4.35 -22.19 12.08
CA PRO A 108 3.37 -23.12 11.56
C PRO A 108 3.03 -22.82 10.09
N TYR A 109 2.76 -23.85 9.30
CA TYR A 109 2.50 -23.70 7.87
C TYR A 109 1.35 -22.75 7.55
N ASP A 110 0.26 -22.82 8.32
CA ASP A 110 -0.90 -21.93 8.17
C ASP A 110 -0.57 -20.46 8.50
N VAL A 111 0.39 -20.23 9.40
CA VAL A 111 0.91 -18.88 9.68
C VAL A 111 1.76 -18.40 8.51
N LEU A 112 2.69 -19.22 8.01
CA LEU A 112 3.51 -18.89 6.84
C LEU A 112 2.63 -18.51 5.63
N MET A 113 1.60 -19.31 5.36
CA MET A 113 0.66 -19.06 4.25
C MET A 113 -0.05 -17.71 4.42
N ARG A 114 -0.55 -17.40 5.61
CA ARG A 114 -1.22 -16.12 5.89
C ARG A 114 -0.27 -14.93 5.83
N GLU A 115 0.97 -15.10 6.29
CA GLU A 115 1.99 -14.05 6.20
C GLU A 115 2.30 -13.71 4.74
N ILE A 116 2.55 -14.70 3.88
CA ILE A 116 2.82 -14.45 2.46
C ILE A 116 1.61 -13.83 1.75
N ALA A 117 0.41 -14.30 2.00
CA ALA A 117 -0.82 -13.70 1.48
C ALA A 117 -0.98 -12.25 1.97
N PHE A 118 -0.61 -11.98 3.23
CA PHE A 118 -0.64 -10.63 3.81
C PHE A 118 0.40 -9.70 3.18
N TYR A 119 1.65 -10.14 2.99
CA TYR A 119 2.67 -9.32 2.32
C TYR A 119 2.26 -8.95 0.90
N LEU A 120 1.72 -9.91 0.15
CA LEU A 120 1.20 -9.69 -1.20
C LEU A 120 0.11 -8.60 -1.19
N LEU A 121 -0.86 -8.73 -0.29
CA LEU A 121 -1.96 -7.78 -0.12
C LEU A 121 -1.46 -6.41 0.34
N ALA A 122 -0.69 -6.37 1.43
CA ALA A 122 -0.26 -5.12 2.07
C ALA A 122 0.58 -4.26 1.13
N GLY A 123 1.46 -4.87 0.34
CA GLY A 123 2.29 -4.16 -0.62
C GLY A 123 1.52 -3.65 -1.84
N ALA A 124 0.63 -4.45 -2.42
CA ALA A 124 -0.09 -4.09 -3.63
C ALA A 124 -1.25 -3.13 -3.36
N GLN A 125 -2.22 -3.53 -2.55
CA GLN A 125 -3.48 -2.81 -2.38
C GLN A 125 -3.30 -1.39 -1.87
N THR A 126 -2.46 -1.19 -0.87
CA THR A 126 -2.22 0.14 -0.28
C THR A 126 -1.49 1.07 -1.24
N SER A 127 -0.53 0.53 -2.01
CA SER A 127 0.22 1.29 -3.01
C SER A 127 -0.66 1.67 -4.22
N ILE A 128 -1.63 0.83 -4.61
CA ILE A 128 -2.61 1.15 -5.64
C ILE A 128 -3.46 2.35 -5.23
N HIS A 129 -3.98 2.35 -4.00
CA HIS A 129 -4.75 3.49 -3.49
C HIS A 129 -3.92 4.76 -3.46
N SER A 130 -2.68 4.68 -2.94
CA SER A 130 -1.76 5.82 -2.91
C SER A 130 -1.47 6.34 -4.32
N LEU A 131 -1.23 5.45 -5.29
CA LEU A 131 -1.00 5.79 -6.69
C LEU A 131 -2.16 6.59 -7.29
N VAL A 132 -3.40 6.09 -7.14
CA VAL A 132 -4.57 6.71 -7.75
C VAL A 132 -4.92 8.04 -7.09
N HIS A 133 -4.87 8.11 -5.75
CA HIS A 133 -5.09 9.35 -5.03
C HIS A 133 -4.03 10.41 -5.38
N THR A 134 -2.76 10.02 -5.43
CA THR A 134 -1.68 10.98 -5.77
C THR A 134 -1.82 11.50 -7.20
N PHE A 135 -2.15 10.63 -8.16
CA PHE A 135 -2.42 11.05 -9.53
C PHE A 135 -3.57 12.06 -9.58
N HIS A 136 -4.67 11.78 -8.88
CA HIS A 136 -5.84 12.65 -8.80
C HIS A 136 -5.50 14.02 -8.21
N GLU A 137 -4.83 14.04 -7.08
CA GLU A 137 -4.45 15.28 -6.38
C GLU A 137 -3.49 16.14 -7.22
N ILE A 138 -2.47 15.54 -7.82
CA ILE A 138 -1.54 16.25 -8.72
C ILE A 138 -2.30 16.86 -9.91
N THR A 139 -3.22 16.11 -10.51
CA THR A 139 -4.00 16.59 -11.66
C THR A 139 -4.83 17.80 -11.28
N ILE A 140 -5.62 17.73 -10.22
CA ILE A 140 -6.44 18.87 -9.76
C ILE A 140 -5.55 20.05 -9.34
N TRP A 141 -4.43 19.78 -8.71
CA TRP A 141 -3.53 20.85 -8.27
C TRP A 141 -2.91 21.57 -9.47
N THR A 142 -2.49 20.86 -10.52
CA THR A 142 -1.92 21.46 -11.74
C THR A 142 -2.95 22.23 -12.55
N GLU A 143 -4.21 21.80 -12.58
CA GLU A 143 -5.30 22.56 -13.18
C GLU A 143 -5.52 23.93 -12.50
N LYS A 144 -5.38 23.96 -11.16
CA LYS A 144 -5.47 25.18 -10.36
C LYS A 144 -4.21 26.04 -10.40
N ASN A 145 -3.08 25.47 -10.82
CA ASN A 145 -1.76 26.15 -10.86
C ASN A 145 -1.10 25.94 -12.24
N PRO A 146 -1.66 26.52 -13.32
CA PRO A 146 -1.21 26.27 -14.69
C PRO A 146 0.22 26.77 -14.98
N ASP A 147 0.69 27.76 -14.24
CA ASP A 147 2.08 28.26 -14.25
C ASP A 147 3.09 27.23 -13.76
N LYS A 148 2.67 26.28 -12.92
CA LYS A 148 3.49 25.21 -12.33
C LYS A 148 3.25 23.83 -12.93
N LYS A 149 2.52 23.74 -14.06
CA LYS A 149 2.18 22.46 -14.69
C LYS A 149 3.41 21.56 -14.99
N ASN A 150 4.57 22.13 -15.22
CA ASN A 150 5.79 21.38 -15.53
C ASN A 150 6.41 20.70 -14.32
N CYS A 151 5.96 20.99 -13.08
CA CYS A 151 6.43 20.29 -11.88
C CYS A 151 6.14 18.78 -11.93
N ILE A 152 5.15 18.34 -12.71
CA ILE A 152 4.84 16.90 -12.88
C ILE A 152 5.98 16.08 -13.50
N TYR A 153 7.00 16.72 -14.06
CA TYR A 153 8.19 16.06 -14.60
C TYR A 153 9.36 16.02 -13.58
N ASP A 154 9.23 16.74 -12.47
CA ASP A 154 10.20 16.72 -11.37
C ASP A 154 9.88 15.55 -10.40
N PRO A 155 10.74 14.53 -10.30
CA PRO A 155 10.49 13.41 -9.42
C PRO A 155 10.46 13.79 -7.93
N ILE A 156 11.17 14.85 -7.52
CA ILE A 156 11.10 15.37 -6.14
C ILE A 156 9.71 15.94 -5.85
N PHE A 157 9.13 16.71 -6.78
CA PHE A 157 7.77 17.21 -6.67
C PHE A 157 6.76 16.06 -6.58
N ILE A 158 6.88 15.03 -7.44
CA ILE A 158 6.01 13.87 -7.42
C ILE A 158 6.12 13.13 -6.07
N GLN A 159 7.33 12.98 -5.53
CA GLN A 159 7.53 12.32 -4.24
C GLN A 159 6.92 13.11 -3.08
N LYS A 160 7.12 14.42 -3.04
CA LYS A 160 6.46 15.29 -2.06
C LYS A 160 4.94 15.20 -2.18
N SER A 161 4.42 15.19 -3.40
CA SER A 161 3.00 15.01 -3.70
C SER A 161 2.48 13.65 -3.21
N ALA A 162 3.24 12.58 -3.38
CA ALA A 162 2.87 11.25 -2.90
C ALA A 162 2.80 11.19 -1.37
N HIS A 163 3.74 11.85 -0.66
CA HIS A 163 3.69 11.95 0.79
C HIS A 163 2.47 12.75 1.27
N GLU A 164 2.22 13.91 0.67
CA GLU A 164 1.07 14.76 1.03
C GLU A 164 -0.27 14.09 0.72
N SER A 165 -0.38 13.45 -0.45
CA SER A 165 -1.55 12.64 -0.79
C SER A 165 -1.77 11.50 0.21
N THR A 166 -0.69 10.80 0.62
CA THR A 166 -0.76 9.73 1.62
C THR A 166 -1.20 10.27 2.98
N ARG A 167 -0.81 11.48 3.37
CA ARG A 167 -1.30 12.15 4.58
C ARG A 167 -2.81 12.38 4.51
N LEU A 168 -3.30 12.92 3.40
CA LEU A 168 -4.74 13.19 3.20
C LEU A 168 -5.55 11.92 2.98
N HIS A 169 -5.00 10.90 2.34
CA HIS A 169 -5.69 9.67 1.96
C HIS A 169 -4.99 8.44 2.56
N PRO A 170 -4.94 8.31 3.90
CA PRO A 170 -4.31 7.15 4.53
C PRO A 170 -5.03 5.88 4.08
N SER A 171 -4.29 4.91 3.55
CA SER A 171 -4.84 3.63 3.10
C SER A 171 -5.58 2.89 4.22
N SER A 172 -5.19 3.11 5.49
CA SER A 172 -5.94 2.74 6.67
C SER A 172 -6.36 4.00 7.43
N PRO A 173 -7.62 4.42 7.37
CA PRO A 173 -8.07 5.66 8.02
C PRO A 173 -8.07 5.57 9.55
N VAL A 174 -8.05 4.36 10.10
CA VAL A 174 -8.02 4.09 11.54
C VAL A 174 -7.02 2.99 11.86
N ALA A 175 -6.43 3.05 13.05
CA ALA A 175 -5.63 1.98 13.62
C ALA A 175 -6.30 1.43 14.88
N TRP A 176 -6.51 0.11 14.92
CA TRP A 176 -7.13 -0.58 16.03
C TRP A 176 -6.08 -1.02 17.03
N ARG A 177 -6.38 -0.86 18.33
CA ARG A 177 -5.56 -1.38 19.42
C ARG A 177 -6.44 -2.07 20.44
N LYS A 178 -5.88 -3.10 21.06
CA LYS A 178 -6.47 -3.80 22.18
C LYS A 178 -5.44 -3.81 23.30
N PRO A 179 -5.66 -3.06 24.39
CA PRO A 179 -4.71 -3.07 25.51
C PRO A 179 -4.68 -4.44 26.19
N THR A 180 -3.51 -4.87 26.60
CA THR A 180 -3.26 -6.10 27.36
C THR A 180 -3.17 -5.84 28.88
N CYS A 181 -3.23 -4.58 29.29
CA CYS A 181 -3.32 -4.11 30.65
C CYS A 181 -4.04 -2.76 30.66
N PRO A 182 -4.55 -2.27 31.83
CA PRO A 182 -5.13 -0.94 31.92
C PRO A 182 -4.17 0.16 31.45
N VAL A 183 -4.65 1.09 30.62
CA VAL A 183 -3.87 2.18 30.04
C VAL A 183 -4.57 3.50 30.28
N GLN A 184 -3.84 4.48 30.84
CA GLN A 184 -4.33 5.84 30.95
C GLN A 184 -4.32 6.53 29.59
N LEU A 185 -5.46 7.10 29.23
CA LEU A 185 -5.65 7.87 28.01
C LEU A 185 -5.67 9.36 28.32
N PRO A 186 -5.49 10.24 27.30
CA PRO A 186 -5.68 11.68 27.48
C PRO A 186 -7.03 12.00 28.13
N ASN A 187 -7.12 13.17 28.81
CA ASN A 187 -8.32 13.66 29.48
C ASN A 187 -8.80 12.77 30.66
N ASN A 188 -7.84 12.14 31.37
CA ASN A 188 -8.11 11.29 32.55
C ASN A 188 -9.07 10.11 32.26
N LYS A 189 -9.12 9.66 31.01
CA LYS A 189 -9.82 8.44 30.63
C LYS A 189 -8.92 7.23 30.84
N GLU A 190 -9.51 6.11 31.14
CA GLU A 190 -8.82 4.82 31.26
C GLU A 190 -9.43 3.82 30.27
N ALA A 191 -8.56 3.10 29.56
CA ALA A 191 -8.94 1.91 28.82
C ALA A 191 -8.56 0.67 29.63
N LYS A 192 -9.51 -0.22 29.83
CA LYS A 192 -9.30 -1.50 30.53
C LYS A 192 -8.70 -2.53 29.59
N GLU A 193 -8.13 -3.58 30.18
CA GLU A 193 -7.68 -4.74 29.41
C GLU A 193 -8.81 -5.28 28.51
N GLY A 194 -8.50 -5.50 27.25
CA GLY A 194 -9.43 -6.00 26.25
C GLY A 194 -10.35 -4.98 25.60
N ASP A 195 -10.37 -3.74 26.05
CA ASP A 195 -11.12 -2.67 25.41
C ASP A 195 -10.65 -2.46 23.97
N LYS A 196 -11.50 -1.84 23.16
CA LYS A 196 -11.20 -1.50 21.78
C LYS A 196 -10.85 -0.02 21.67
N ILE A 197 -9.57 0.28 21.42
CA ILE A 197 -9.09 1.63 21.16
C ILE A 197 -9.01 1.84 19.63
N ILE A 198 -9.54 2.97 19.17
CA ILE A 198 -9.46 3.40 17.77
C ILE A 198 -8.62 4.67 17.74
N VAL A 199 -7.52 4.62 16.99
CA VAL A 199 -6.73 5.80 16.64
C VAL A 199 -7.21 6.28 15.28
N ASP A 200 -7.82 7.45 15.22
CA ASP A 200 -8.34 8.06 13.99
C ASP A 200 -7.21 8.77 13.24
N LEU A 201 -6.57 8.03 12.34
CA LEU A 201 -5.47 8.55 11.53
C LEU A 201 -5.93 9.59 10.51
N TYR A 202 -7.17 9.45 10.02
CA TYR A 202 -7.73 10.37 9.05
C TYR A 202 -7.90 11.78 9.63
N THR A 203 -8.45 11.88 10.84
CA THR A 203 -8.63 13.16 11.53
C THR A 203 -7.30 13.72 12.02
N CYS A 204 -6.44 12.89 12.64
CA CYS A 204 -5.12 13.33 13.12
C CYS A 204 -4.24 13.90 11.99
N ASN A 205 -4.30 13.32 10.81
CA ASN A 205 -3.55 13.81 9.66
C ASN A 205 -4.09 15.12 9.07
N ARG A 206 -5.22 15.62 9.56
CA ARG A 206 -5.88 16.88 9.14
C ARG A 206 -5.98 17.91 10.27
N ASP A 207 -5.23 17.66 11.32
CA ASP A 207 -5.18 18.55 12.49
C ASP A 207 -4.49 19.87 12.12
N GLU A 208 -5.20 20.98 12.31
CA GLU A 208 -4.72 22.33 11.97
C GLU A 208 -3.62 22.81 12.92
N GLU A 209 -3.61 22.34 14.17
CA GLU A 209 -2.51 22.63 15.11
C GLU A 209 -1.20 21.98 14.64
N MET A 210 -1.30 20.81 13.99
CA MET A 210 -0.15 20.05 13.52
C MET A 210 0.29 20.44 12.10
N PHE A 211 -0.64 20.70 11.20
CA PHE A 211 -0.33 20.85 9.77
C PHE A 211 -0.70 22.23 9.20
N GLY A 212 -1.14 23.18 10.06
CA GLY A 212 -1.51 24.55 9.68
C GLY A 212 -2.95 24.67 9.17
N GLU A 213 -3.39 25.90 8.91
CA GLU A 213 -4.76 26.25 8.52
C GLU A 213 -5.22 25.53 7.24
N ASP A 214 -4.28 25.19 6.34
CA ASP A 214 -4.54 24.44 5.12
C ASP A 214 -4.43 22.91 5.29
N ALA A 215 -4.45 22.39 6.53
CA ALA A 215 -4.26 20.97 6.85
C ALA A 215 -5.20 20.01 6.09
N LYS A 216 -6.38 20.48 5.69
CA LYS A 216 -7.38 19.71 4.93
C LYS A 216 -7.19 19.81 3.41
N GLN A 217 -6.25 20.65 2.94
CA GLN A 217 -6.00 20.88 1.52
C GLN A 217 -4.72 20.18 1.08
N PHE A 218 -4.69 19.78 -0.19
CA PHE A 218 -3.49 19.23 -0.80
C PHE A 218 -2.48 20.33 -1.09
N ASN A 219 -1.31 20.23 -0.47
CA ASN A 219 -0.20 21.16 -0.63
C ASN A 219 1.12 20.39 -0.81
N PRO A 220 1.59 20.16 -2.05
CA PRO A 220 2.80 19.39 -2.33
C PRO A 220 4.09 20.03 -1.79
N PHE A 221 4.02 21.29 -1.35
CA PHE A 221 5.14 22.03 -0.75
C PHE A 221 5.03 22.13 0.77
N ARG A 222 4.11 21.40 1.39
CA ARG A 222 3.95 21.40 2.85
C ARG A 222 5.25 21.01 3.53
N LYS A 223 5.63 21.84 4.50
CA LYS A 223 6.71 21.50 5.44
C LYS A 223 6.10 20.72 6.61
N ALA A 224 6.71 19.59 6.93
CA ALA A 224 6.29 18.87 8.13
C ALA A 224 6.65 19.68 9.39
N PRO A 225 5.79 19.63 10.43
CA PRO A 225 6.15 20.16 11.74
C PRO A 225 7.40 19.47 12.29
N SER A 226 8.13 20.17 13.21
CA SER A 226 9.30 19.58 13.84
C SER A 226 8.99 18.23 14.49
N GLY A 227 9.80 17.22 14.20
CA GLY A 227 9.62 15.86 14.70
C GLY A 227 8.53 15.04 14.02
N GLN A 228 7.87 15.57 12.98
CA GLN A 228 6.83 14.87 12.23
C GLN A 228 7.28 14.58 10.79
N ASN A 229 6.59 13.63 10.17
CA ASN A 229 6.78 13.33 8.76
C ASN A 229 5.69 14.00 7.89
N THR A 230 6.03 14.34 6.65
CA THR A 230 5.09 14.95 5.69
C THR A 230 3.87 14.08 5.42
N TYR A 231 3.98 12.76 5.53
CA TYR A 231 2.87 11.82 5.39
C TYR A 231 2.06 11.60 6.70
N GLY A 232 2.33 12.37 7.75
CA GLY A 232 1.67 12.24 9.05
C GLY A 232 1.80 10.84 9.67
N LEU A 233 0.69 10.31 10.16
CA LEU A 233 0.61 9.00 10.82
C LEU A 233 0.25 7.84 9.87
N SER A 234 0.18 8.07 8.56
CA SER A 234 -0.32 7.08 7.59
C SER A 234 0.46 5.78 7.54
N PHE A 235 1.73 5.80 7.90
CA PHE A 235 2.59 4.61 8.00
C PHE A 235 2.73 4.06 9.42
N GLY A 236 1.93 4.54 10.37
CA GLY A 236 2.01 4.15 11.77
C GLY A 236 3.30 4.63 12.47
N LEU A 237 3.42 4.29 13.75
CA LEU A 237 4.56 4.65 14.61
C LEU A 237 4.99 3.46 15.48
N GLY A 238 6.23 3.52 15.98
CA GLY A 238 6.79 2.53 16.90
C GLY A 238 6.90 1.14 16.27
N MET A 239 6.63 0.09 17.04
CA MET A 239 6.71 -1.30 16.61
C MET A 239 5.71 -1.67 15.49
N HIS A 240 4.69 -0.86 15.28
CA HIS A 240 3.69 -1.03 14.23
C HIS A 240 3.95 -0.13 13.01
N SER A 241 5.11 0.48 12.89
CA SER A 241 5.49 1.24 11.69
C SER A 241 5.50 0.34 10.46
N CYS A 242 5.04 0.88 9.35
CA CYS A 242 5.03 0.15 8.07
C CYS A 242 6.47 -0.20 7.65
N ILE A 243 6.75 -1.49 7.50
CA ILE A 243 8.06 -1.98 7.06
C ILE A 243 8.34 -1.66 5.59
N GLY A 244 7.28 -1.57 4.75
CA GLY A 244 7.35 -1.25 3.33
C GLY A 244 7.32 0.25 3.01
N ARG A 245 7.36 1.14 4.00
CA ARG A 245 7.23 2.59 3.80
C ARG A 245 8.21 3.14 2.75
N ASN A 246 9.48 2.84 2.89
CA ASN A 246 10.50 3.37 1.97
C ASN A 246 10.37 2.77 0.57
N LEU A 247 9.92 1.53 0.45
CA LEU A 247 9.63 0.91 -0.85
C LEU A 247 8.44 1.59 -1.55
N ALA A 248 7.35 1.82 -0.83
CA ALA A 248 6.13 2.39 -1.41
C ALA A 248 6.24 3.90 -1.66
N ALA A 249 6.67 4.67 -0.65
CA ALA A 249 6.64 6.13 -0.66
C ALA A 249 8.05 6.78 -0.78
N GLY A 250 9.13 6.00 -0.68
CA GLY A 250 10.48 6.54 -0.71
C GLY A 250 10.88 7.29 0.56
N VAL A 251 12.06 7.86 0.53
CA VAL A 251 12.58 8.70 1.61
C VAL A 251 12.04 10.12 1.46
N VAL A 252 11.79 10.81 2.58
CA VAL A 252 11.34 12.22 2.56
C VAL A 252 12.43 13.11 1.99
N PRO A 253 12.19 13.85 0.89
CA PRO A 253 13.19 14.74 0.30
C PRO A 253 13.46 15.92 1.23
N LYS A 254 14.74 16.26 1.38
CA LYS A 254 15.23 17.44 2.09
C LYS A 254 15.47 18.59 1.09
N GLU A 255 15.79 19.78 1.60
CA GLU A 255 16.07 20.96 0.76
C GLU A 255 17.33 20.77 -0.12
N ASP A 256 18.31 20.01 0.38
CA ASP A 256 19.59 19.70 -0.28
C ASP A 256 19.61 18.33 -0.98
N THR A 257 18.45 17.70 -1.17
CA THR A 257 18.37 16.37 -1.81
C THR A 257 18.84 16.42 -3.25
N ASN A 258 19.86 15.61 -3.57
CA ASN A 258 20.27 15.37 -4.96
C ASN A 258 19.25 14.44 -5.63
N PRO A 259 18.54 14.88 -6.70
CA PRO A 259 17.54 14.06 -7.37
C PRO A 259 18.10 12.75 -7.99
N GLU A 260 19.38 12.72 -8.36
CA GLU A 260 19.99 11.55 -9.01
C GLU A 260 20.27 10.41 -8.03
N ASP A 261 20.58 10.74 -6.77
CA ASP A 261 20.93 9.78 -5.71
C ASP A 261 19.75 9.50 -4.76
N HIS A 262 18.59 10.11 -5.01
CA HIS A 262 17.47 10.02 -4.09
C HIS A 262 16.73 8.70 -4.20
N HIS A 263 16.33 8.14 -3.05
CA HIS A 263 15.51 6.93 -2.96
C HIS A 263 14.03 7.25 -3.18
N TYR A 264 13.58 7.14 -4.42
CA TYR A 264 12.20 7.32 -4.79
C TYR A 264 11.35 6.09 -4.44
N GLY A 265 10.11 6.35 -3.99
CA GLY A 265 9.13 5.30 -3.79
C GLY A 265 8.56 4.76 -5.10
N THR A 266 8.07 3.53 -5.06
CA THR A 266 7.45 2.86 -6.23
C THR A 266 6.31 3.69 -6.81
N VAL A 267 5.48 4.31 -5.97
CA VAL A 267 4.38 5.19 -6.39
C VAL A 267 4.92 6.36 -7.20
N THR A 268 5.99 7.00 -6.74
CA THR A 268 6.65 8.12 -7.44
C THR A 268 7.17 7.71 -8.81
N LEU A 269 7.86 6.56 -8.89
CA LEU A 269 8.43 6.06 -10.13
C LEU A 269 7.36 5.72 -11.18
N ILE A 270 6.25 5.14 -10.75
CA ILE A 270 5.11 4.85 -11.64
C ILE A 270 4.47 6.15 -12.13
N LEU A 271 4.21 7.10 -11.22
CA LEU A 271 3.63 8.40 -11.59
C LEU A 271 4.51 9.18 -12.56
N LYS A 272 5.83 9.20 -12.31
CA LYS A 272 6.79 9.80 -13.23
C LYS A 272 6.63 9.24 -14.65
N LYS A 273 6.56 7.91 -14.78
CA LYS A 273 6.36 7.27 -16.08
C LYS A 273 5.00 7.58 -16.72
N LEU A 274 3.95 7.67 -15.94
CA LEU A 274 2.62 8.05 -16.42
C LEU A 274 2.63 9.49 -16.96
N PHE A 275 3.20 10.44 -16.23
CA PHE A 275 3.27 11.84 -16.66
C PHE A 275 4.23 12.04 -17.84
N GLU A 276 5.38 11.37 -17.89
CA GLU A 276 6.28 11.37 -19.05
C GLU A 276 5.56 10.90 -20.32
N ASN A 277 4.60 9.96 -20.19
CA ASN A 277 3.76 9.49 -21.28
C ASN A 277 2.46 10.30 -21.43
N LYS A 278 2.37 11.46 -20.83
CA LYS A 278 1.23 12.41 -20.94
C LYS A 278 -0.12 11.80 -20.50
N ALA A 279 -0.11 10.92 -19.47
CA ALA A 279 -1.33 10.37 -18.91
C ALA A 279 -2.22 11.47 -18.32
N LYS A 280 -3.51 11.45 -18.65
CA LYS A 280 -4.53 12.40 -18.18
C LYS A 280 -5.79 11.63 -17.76
N PRO A 281 -6.60 12.16 -16.81
CA PRO A 281 -7.95 11.66 -16.59
C PRO A 281 -8.79 11.73 -17.86
N ASN A 282 -9.67 10.73 -18.06
CA ASN A 282 -10.59 10.77 -19.19
C ASN A 282 -11.76 11.73 -18.87
N PRO A 283 -11.93 12.84 -19.59
CA PRO A 283 -13.01 13.80 -19.33
C PRO A 283 -14.39 13.24 -19.67
N ASP A 284 -14.47 12.28 -20.61
CA ASP A 284 -15.74 11.71 -21.08
C ASP A 284 -16.22 10.53 -20.20
N ASP A 285 -15.36 10.04 -19.31
CA ASP A 285 -15.67 8.93 -18.42
C ASP A 285 -15.11 9.21 -17.01
N PRO A 286 -15.90 9.82 -16.12
CA PRO A 286 -15.43 10.27 -14.82
C PRO A 286 -15.09 9.12 -13.90
N PRO A 287 -14.11 9.30 -12.98
CA PRO A 287 -13.75 8.30 -11.99
C PRO A 287 -14.88 8.02 -11.00
N LYS A 288 -14.91 6.79 -10.43
CA LYS A 288 -15.95 6.34 -9.50
C LYS A 288 -15.30 5.75 -8.24
N MET A 289 -15.89 6.06 -7.09
CA MET A 289 -15.49 5.46 -5.80
C MET A 289 -15.86 3.98 -5.74
N ASP A 290 -15.15 3.22 -4.90
CA ASP A 290 -15.46 1.82 -4.63
C ASP A 290 -16.61 1.71 -3.63
N GLU A 291 -17.78 1.31 -4.10
CA GLU A 291 -19.00 1.15 -3.29
C GLU A 291 -18.97 -0.08 -2.36
N LYS A 292 -18.00 -1.00 -2.56
CA LYS A 292 -17.86 -2.22 -1.74
C LYS A 292 -17.20 -1.98 -0.40
N THR A 293 -16.73 -0.76 -0.16
CA THR A 293 -16.06 -0.35 1.08
C THR A 293 -16.52 1.03 1.52
N LYS A 294 -16.51 1.26 2.84
CA LYS A 294 -16.72 2.60 3.43
C LYS A 294 -15.47 3.48 3.36
N ARG A 295 -14.36 2.94 2.87
CA ARG A 295 -13.11 3.70 2.71
C ARG A 295 -13.21 4.54 1.44
N PRO A 296 -12.75 5.81 1.45
CA PRO A 296 -12.84 6.69 0.28
C PRO A 296 -11.77 6.35 -0.75
N ASN A 297 -11.87 5.17 -1.35
CA ASN A 297 -10.94 4.69 -2.37
C ASN A 297 -11.59 4.72 -3.75
N TRP A 298 -10.79 4.95 -4.77
CA TRP A 298 -11.22 4.86 -6.16
C TRP A 298 -11.39 3.39 -6.57
N GLY A 299 -12.59 3.02 -7.02
CA GLY A 299 -12.86 1.70 -7.62
C GLY A 299 -12.62 1.69 -9.13
N TYR A 300 -12.81 2.84 -9.78
CA TYR A 300 -12.64 3.03 -11.20
C TYR A 300 -12.02 4.41 -11.47
N TYR A 301 -10.96 4.47 -12.30
CA TYR A 301 -10.28 5.71 -12.64
C TYR A 301 -9.72 5.61 -14.07
N PRO A 302 -10.49 5.98 -15.09
CA PRO A 302 -10.05 5.92 -16.49
C PRO A 302 -9.05 7.03 -16.78
N ILE A 303 -8.01 6.68 -17.51
CA ILE A 303 -6.99 7.59 -18.02
C ILE A 303 -6.77 7.34 -19.51
N PHE A 304 -6.31 8.35 -20.22
CA PHE A 304 -5.83 8.23 -21.59
C PHE A 304 -4.43 8.82 -21.70
N PHE A 305 -3.74 8.49 -22.78
CA PHE A 305 -2.42 9.03 -23.10
C PHE A 305 -2.57 9.99 -24.29
N ASP A 306 -2.20 11.24 -24.07
CA ASP A 306 -2.21 12.26 -25.11
C ASP A 306 -1.06 11.99 -26.09
N ARG A 307 -1.39 11.72 -27.37
CA ARG A 307 -0.43 11.37 -28.42
C ARG A 307 0.31 12.56 -28.99
#